data_8a3983cbe46521ad118cec6fe113a64d
#
_entry.id   8a3983cbe46521ad118cec6fe113a64d
#
_cell.length_a   1.000
_cell.length_b   1.000
_cell.length_c   1.000
_cell.angle_alpha   90.00
_cell.angle_beta   90.00
_cell.angle_gamma   90.00
#
_symmetry.space_group_name_H-M   'P 1'
#
loop_
_entity.id
_entity.type
_entity.pdbx_description
1 polymer ?
#
loop_
_entity_poly.entity_id
_entity_poly.type
_entity_poly.pdbx_seq_one_letter_code
_entity_poly.pdbx_strand_id
1 'polypeptide(L)'
;MRKTPFIGPPPTRHLLRSAVLIGALALLGASCSDSDDVADERDAPTTSVAAPASGVDALRLNQIQVIGSHNSYKEKPRAELSGALAGLVPDLAAEIEYGHLPLGEQLEDHGIRQFEIDVVADPDGGLYATPAALEILGIDEAPDPALSEPGFKVQHIQDVDFETTCPTFTGCLAEIERWSSANPDHLPVMVMVETKSESLAEGADGLEIDLPDLGVEFVDPPDMTAQLFNDLEDEVRSVFDEDHLITPDDVRGDAATLEAAVLDRGWPTIGESRGKVLFSLVDTGASKDVYTADAPSLEGRLFFTSGTPGEPDAAFVRVDDSTEDGEDLQRFAEAGYLIRTRTDSPGVHAPANDTSWRDSALASGGHYLSTDYYVVDETLGTGYVVELPGGVVARCNPVTAPPDCDDELLAGER
;
A
#
# COMPACT_ATOMS: atom_id res chain seq x y z
N MET A 1 6.01 -12.69 -40.01
CA MET A 1 7.41 -13.14 -39.85
C MET A 1 7.48 -13.90 -38.54
N ARG A 2 7.87 -15.19 -38.56
CA ARG A 2 7.88 -16.05 -37.36
C ARG A 2 9.09 -15.73 -36.50
N LYS A 3 8.91 -15.44 -35.21
CA LYS A 3 9.99 -15.33 -34.22
C LYS A 3 10.28 -16.71 -33.63
N THR A 4 11.53 -17.13 -33.69
CA THR A 4 12.10 -18.36 -33.11
C THR A 4 12.42 -18.13 -31.63
N PRO A 5 12.21 -19.10 -30.72
CA PRO A 5 12.58 -18.96 -29.32
C PRO A 5 14.07 -19.25 -29.11
N PHE A 6 14.69 -18.47 -28.22
CA PHE A 6 16.07 -18.64 -27.76
C PHE A 6 16.11 -19.71 -26.66
N ILE A 7 16.89 -20.76 -26.87
CA ILE A 7 17.17 -21.81 -25.88
C ILE A 7 18.54 -21.49 -25.26
N GLY A 8 18.58 -21.22 -23.97
CA GLY A 8 19.80 -21.06 -23.18
C GLY A 8 20.25 -22.41 -22.57
N PRO A 9 21.56 -22.60 -22.28
CA PRO A 9 22.13 -23.87 -21.85
C PRO A 9 21.89 -24.18 -20.37
N PRO A 10 21.91 -25.48 -19.95
CA PRO A 10 21.60 -25.91 -18.60
C PRO A 10 22.77 -25.69 -17.61
N PRO A 11 22.49 -25.56 -16.31
CA PRO A 11 23.50 -25.35 -15.28
C PRO A 11 24.21 -26.64 -14.88
N THR A 12 25.52 -26.55 -14.76
CA THR A 12 26.44 -27.62 -14.29
C THR A 12 26.37 -27.79 -12.78
N ARG A 13 26.08 -29.00 -12.33
CA ARG A 13 26.17 -29.44 -10.94
C ARG A 13 27.61 -29.53 -10.47
N HIS A 14 27.97 -28.87 -9.38
CA HIS A 14 29.14 -29.19 -8.58
C HIS A 14 28.74 -29.83 -7.25
N LEU A 15 29.09 -31.12 -7.12
CA LEU A 15 29.10 -31.89 -5.88
C LEU A 15 30.35 -31.49 -5.07
N LEU A 16 30.18 -31.10 -3.80
CA LEU A 16 31.28 -31.15 -2.84
C LEU A 16 30.82 -31.77 -1.54
N ARG A 17 31.68 -32.70 -1.09
CA ARG A 17 31.50 -33.71 -0.06
C ARG A 17 31.71 -33.17 1.35
N SER A 18 31.04 -33.86 2.26
CA SER A 18 31.10 -33.85 3.72
C SER A 18 32.49 -33.86 4.36
N ALA A 19 32.62 -33.22 5.53
CA ALA A 19 33.56 -33.68 6.58
C ALA A 19 32.90 -33.47 7.94
N VAL A 20 32.65 -34.57 8.60
CA VAL A 20 32.23 -34.72 9.99
C VAL A 20 33.46 -34.62 10.88
N LEU A 21 33.39 -33.89 11.99
CA LEU A 21 34.33 -34.01 13.10
C LEU A 21 33.58 -34.02 14.43
N ILE A 22 33.65 -35.18 15.09
CA ILE A 22 33.22 -35.51 16.44
C ILE A 22 34.35 -35.13 17.39
N GLY A 23 34.01 -34.52 18.52
CA GLY A 23 34.96 -34.30 19.61
C GLY A 23 34.28 -34.28 20.96
N ALA A 24 34.63 -35.22 21.80
CA ALA A 24 33.97 -35.69 23.03
C ALA A 24 34.31 -34.88 24.29
N LEU A 25 33.33 -34.86 25.16
CA LEU A 25 33.32 -35.12 26.62
C LEU A 25 34.52 -34.78 27.52
N ALA A 26 34.30 -33.99 28.57
CA ALA A 26 34.95 -34.21 29.88
C ALA A 26 34.03 -33.71 31.02
N LEU A 27 33.59 -34.61 31.86
CA LEU A 27 33.03 -34.42 33.18
C LEU A 27 34.16 -34.28 34.23
N LEU A 28 33.90 -33.56 35.33
CA LEU A 28 34.42 -33.66 36.71
C LEU A 28 34.21 -32.28 37.36
N GLY A 29 33.68 -32.06 38.56
CA GLY A 29 33.42 -32.87 39.72
C GLY A 29 32.99 -31.91 40.83
N ALA A 30 32.20 -32.40 41.72
CA ALA A 30 31.55 -31.66 42.85
C ALA A 30 32.55 -31.20 43.94
N SER A 31 32.24 -30.05 44.58
CA SER A 31 32.60 -29.82 45.97
C SER A 31 31.60 -28.91 46.64
N CYS A 32 30.99 -29.42 47.74
CA CYS A 32 30.13 -28.66 48.66
C CYS A 32 30.97 -27.82 49.59
N SER A 33 30.53 -26.61 49.87
CA SER A 33 30.81 -25.92 51.14
C SER A 33 29.64 -25.02 51.51
N ASP A 34 29.02 -25.30 52.67
CA ASP A 34 28.02 -24.47 53.31
C ASP A 34 28.57 -23.10 53.68
N SER A 35 27.80 -22.05 53.46
CA SER A 35 27.79 -20.84 54.24
C SER A 35 26.43 -20.16 54.10
N ASP A 36 25.73 -20.05 55.21
CA ASP A 36 24.50 -19.27 55.39
C ASP A 36 24.75 -17.80 55.10
N ASP A 37 24.09 -17.26 54.07
CA ASP A 37 23.86 -15.84 53.89
C ASP A 37 22.41 -15.63 53.48
N VAL A 38 21.73 -14.82 54.32
CA VAL A 38 20.36 -14.36 54.13
C VAL A 38 20.35 -13.47 52.87
N ALA A 39 19.83 -13.98 51.79
CA ALA A 39 19.64 -13.22 50.55
C ALA A 39 18.24 -12.58 50.55
N ASP A 40 18.27 -11.28 50.53
CA ASP A 40 17.22 -10.33 50.16
C ASP A 40 16.47 -10.81 48.87
N GLU A 41 15.19 -11.15 49.02
CA GLU A 41 14.31 -11.44 47.88
C GLU A 41 14.10 -10.17 47.06
N ARG A 42 14.96 -9.96 46.05
CA ARG A 42 14.63 -9.05 44.97
C ARG A 42 13.72 -9.79 43.99
N ASP A 43 12.49 -9.31 43.90
CA ASP A 43 11.54 -9.67 42.85
C ASP A 43 12.22 -9.71 41.48
N ALA A 44 12.39 -10.89 40.93
CA ALA A 44 12.71 -11.08 39.53
C ALA A 44 11.50 -10.62 38.73
N PRO A 45 11.68 -9.86 37.63
CA PRO A 45 10.57 -9.51 36.76
C PRO A 45 9.95 -10.81 36.22
N THR A 46 8.73 -11.08 36.63
CA THR A 46 7.88 -12.12 36.03
C THR A 46 7.64 -11.67 34.59
N THR A 47 8.36 -12.26 33.66
CA THR A 47 7.99 -12.21 32.25
C THR A 47 6.63 -12.91 32.13
N SER A 48 5.57 -12.11 32.06
CA SER A 48 4.24 -12.58 31.71
C SER A 48 4.34 -13.14 30.29
N VAL A 49 4.32 -14.45 30.16
CA VAL A 49 4.10 -15.08 28.85
C VAL A 49 2.65 -14.78 28.52
N ALA A 50 2.42 -13.91 27.54
CA ALA A 50 1.10 -13.62 27.03
C ALA A 50 0.41 -14.93 26.65
N ALA A 51 -0.88 -15.05 26.96
CA ALA A 51 -1.68 -16.19 26.49
C ALA A 51 -1.60 -16.22 24.94
N PRO A 52 -1.60 -17.41 24.31
CA PRO A 52 -1.63 -17.49 22.86
C PRO A 52 -2.86 -16.74 22.34
N ALA A 53 -2.67 -15.93 21.30
CA ALA A 53 -3.74 -15.21 20.61
C ALA A 53 -4.83 -16.23 20.19
N SER A 54 -6.09 -15.82 20.22
CA SER A 54 -7.23 -16.66 19.85
C SER A 54 -8.27 -15.82 19.09
N GLY A 55 -9.06 -16.47 18.28
CA GLY A 55 -10.04 -15.77 17.46
C GLY A 55 -9.36 -14.91 16.38
N VAL A 56 -9.88 -13.71 16.15
CA VAL A 56 -9.36 -12.76 15.13
C VAL A 56 -7.89 -12.43 15.34
N ASP A 57 -7.46 -12.24 16.58
CA ASP A 57 -6.09 -11.87 16.90
C ASP A 57 -5.05 -12.94 16.53
N ALA A 58 -5.47 -14.19 16.31
CA ALA A 58 -4.60 -15.26 15.84
C ALA A 58 -4.45 -15.32 14.32
N LEU A 59 -5.35 -14.67 13.57
CA LEU A 59 -5.25 -14.56 12.12
C LEU A 59 -4.05 -13.69 11.73
N ARG A 60 -3.45 -13.98 10.59
CA ARG A 60 -2.37 -13.17 10.01
C ARG A 60 -2.94 -12.12 9.06
N LEU A 61 -2.16 -11.07 8.77
CA LEU A 61 -2.53 -10.01 7.82
C LEU A 61 -3.01 -10.57 6.47
N ASN A 62 -2.34 -11.60 5.96
CA ASN A 62 -2.67 -12.25 4.69
C ASN A 62 -3.74 -13.36 4.85
N GLN A 63 -4.54 -13.37 5.89
CA GLN A 63 -5.65 -14.30 6.09
C GLN A 63 -7.01 -13.61 6.16
N ILE A 64 -7.01 -12.28 6.06
CA ILE A 64 -8.24 -11.48 5.98
C ILE A 64 -8.32 -10.75 4.64
N GLN A 65 -9.52 -10.29 4.31
CA GLN A 65 -9.80 -9.47 3.15
C GLN A 65 -10.54 -8.22 3.60
N VAL A 66 -10.10 -7.06 3.09
CA VAL A 66 -10.66 -5.74 3.40
C VAL A 66 -10.88 -4.92 2.12
N ILE A 67 -11.73 -3.91 2.18
CA ILE A 67 -11.90 -2.94 1.09
C ILE A 67 -10.88 -1.81 1.26
N GLY A 68 -10.33 -1.38 0.13
CA GLY A 68 -9.50 -0.19 -0.01
C GLY A 68 -10.09 0.79 -1.03
N SER A 69 -9.62 2.03 -1.00
CA SER A 69 -9.88 3.01 -2.05
C SER A 69 -8.63 3.21 -2.92
N HIS A 70 -8.85 3.52 -4.20
CA HIS A 70 -7.81 3.89 -5.16
C HIS A 70 -7.79 5.41 -5.31
N ASN A 71 -6.62 6.03 -5.37
CA ASN A 71 -6.47 7.48 -5.35
C ASN A 71 -7.32 8.14 -4.25
N SER A 72 -7.15 7.66 -3.05
CA SER A 72 -8.07 7.80 -1.92
C SER A 72 -8.32 9.25 -1.47
N TYR A 73 -7.42 10.14 -1.81
CA TYR A 73 -7.41 11.58 -1.52
C TYR A 73 -8.18 12.41 -2.56
N LYS A 74 -8.46 11.82 -3.74
CA LYS A 74 -8.94 12.55 -4.91
C LYS A 74 -10.34 13.09 -4.71
N GLU A 75 -10.55 14.38 -4.99
CA GLU A 75 -11.86 14.94 -5.18
C GLU A 75 -12.31 14.80 -6.65
N LYS A 76 -13.62 14.75 -6.86
CA LYS A 76 -14.17 14.76 -8.22
C LYS A 76 -13.83 16.10 -8.89
N PRO A 77 -13.30 16.09 -10.14
CA PRO A 77 -12.93 17.34 -10.81
C PRO A 77 -14.10 18.31 -10.89
N ARG A 78 -13.82 19.61 -10.75
CA ARG A 78 -14.81 20.67 -10.92
C ARG A 78 -15.45 20.62 -12.30
N ALA A 79 -16.72 21.01 -12.40
CA ALA A 79 -17.52 20.90 -13.63
C ALA A 79 -16.91 21.61 -14.84
N GLU A 80 -16.22 22.75 -14.62
CA GLU A 80 -15.52 23.49 -15.68
C GLU A 80 -14.38 22.67 -16.29
N LEU A 81 -13.62 21.96 -15.44
CA LEU A 81 -12.51 21.09 -15.86
C LEU A 81 -13.04 19.85 -16.56
N SER A 82 -13.98 19.13 -15.93
CA SER A 82 -14.65 17.96 -16.54
C SER A 82 -15.23 18.30 -17.92
N GLY A 83 -15.89 19.45 -18.04
CA GLY A 83 -16.47 19.91 -19.30
C GLY A 83 -15.43 20.20 -20.39
N ALA A 84 -14.30 20.82 -20.03
CA ALA A 84 -13.20 21.10 -20.94
C ALA A 84 -12.53 19.82 -21.40
N LEU A 85 -12.20 18.90 -20.48
CA LEU A 85 -11.58 17.61 -20.77
C LEU A 85 -12.48 16.72 -21.61
N ALA A 86 -13.79 16.65 -21.33
CA ALA A 86 -14.74 15.89 -22.14
C ALA A 86 -14.80 16.35 -23.61
N GLY A 87 -14.46 17.61 -23.88
CA GLY A 87 -14.37 18.16 -25.23
C GLY A 87 -13.04 17.89 -25.94
N LEU A 88 -11.97 17.66 -25.21
CA LEU A 88 -10.61 17.49 -25.72
C LEU A 88 -10.14 16.04 -25.68
N VAL A 89 -10.34 15.36 -24.54
CA VAL A 89 -9.88 14.00 -24.22
C VAL A 89 -10.97 13.25 -23.46
N PRO A 90 -12.04 12.84 -24.15
CA PRO A 90 -13.22 12.26 -23.51
C PRO A 90 -12.93 10.99 -22.70
N ASP A 91 -11.95 10.18 -23.11
CA ASP A 91 -11.57 8.96 -22.39
C ASP A 91 -10.92 9.32 -21.05
N LEU A 92 -9.95 10.23 -21.03
CA LEU A 92 -9.35 10.73 -19.78
C LEU A 92 -10.39 11.41 -18.88
N ALA A 93 -11.29 12.22 -19.46
CA ALA A 93 -12.36 12.86 -18.70
C ALA A 93 -13.25 11.83 -17.99
N ALA A 94 -13.53 10.70 -18.63
CA ALA A 94 -14.30 9.61 -18.03
C ALA A 94 -13.50 8.87 -16.94
N GLU A 95 -12.20 8.67 -17.15
CA GLU A 95 -11.32 8.00 -16.19
C GLU A 95 -11.18 8.76 -14.88
N ILE A 96 -11.15 10.11 -14.92
CA ILE A 96 -10.95 10.92 -13.71
C ILE A 96 -12.26 11.40 -13.07
N GLU A 97 -13.43 11.07 -13.63
CA GLU A 97 -14.76 11.54 -13.19
C GLU A 97 -15.27 10.76 -11.95
N TYR A 98 -14.43 10.61 -10.93
CA TYR A 98 -14.77 10.06 -9.62
C TYR A 98 -14.10 10.86 -8.51
N GLY A 99 -14.51 10.62 -7.28
CA GLY A 99 -13.91 11.27 -6.11
C GLY A 99 -14.33 10.61 -4.81
N HIS A 100 -13.61 10.95 -3.77
CA HIS A 100 -13.71 10.31 -2.46
C HIS A 100 -14.05 11.30 -1.35
N LEU A 101 -14.48 10.75 -0.23
CA LEU A 101 -14.62 11.47 1.03
C LEU A 101 -13.22 11.67 1.67
N PRO A 102 -13.06 12.61 2.63
CA PRO A 102 -11.84 12.71 3.41
C PRO A 102 -11.43 11.37 4.03
N LEU A 103 -10.11 11.12 4.16
CA LEU A 103 -9.58 9.81 4.58
C LEU A 103 -10.13 9.36 5.94
N GLY A 104 -10.29 10.30 6.88
CA GLY A 104 -10.88 10.00 8.18
C GLY A 104 -12.33 9.50 8.11
N GLU A 105 -13.15 10.04 7.18
CA GLU A 105 -14.53 9.59 6.95
C GLU A 105 -14.56 8.21 6.27
N GLN A 106 -13.64 7.94 5.35
CA GLN A 106 -13.51 6.62 4.72
C GLN A 106 -13.20 5.53 5.76
N LEU A 107 -12.33 5.82 6.73
CA LEU A 107 -12.00 4.91 7.82
C LEU A 107 -13.19 4.67 8.75
N GLU A 108 -13.84 5.75 9.21
CA GLU A 108 -14.86 5.68 10.25
C GLU A 108 -16.21 5.19 9.72
N ASP A 109 -16.68 5.75 8.58
CA ASP A 109 -18.05 5.55 8.11
C ASP A 109 -18.14 4.39 7.08
N HIS A 110 -17.03 4.09 6.37
CA HIS A 110 -17.04 3.12 5.29
C HIS A 110 -16.11 1.91 5.51
N GLY A 111 -15.39 1.88 6.63
CA GLY A 111 -14.54 0.74 6.98
C GLY A 111 -13.38 0.49 6.03
N ILE A 112 -12.92 1.52 5.30
CA ILE A 112 -11.77 1.42 4.41
C ILE A 112 -10.51 1.11 5.23
N ARG A 113 -9.70 0.14 4.77
CA ARG A 113 -8.46 -0.29 5.44
C ARG A 113 -7.25 -0.33 4.51
N GLN A 114 -7.41 0.14 3.28
CA GLN A 114 -6.29 0.41 2.37
C GLN A 114 -6.54 1.74 1.66
N PHE A 115 -5.50 2.56 1.61
CA PHE A 115 -5.46 3.80 0.83
C PHE A 115 -4.40 3.72 -0.25
N GLU A 116 -4.58 4.52 -1.29
CA GLU A 116 -3.57 4.82 -2.30
C GLU A 116 -3.45 6.34 -2.41
N ILE A 117 -2.23 6.87 -2.21
CA ILE A 117 -1.95 8.31 -2.18
C ILE A 117 -0.82 8.59 -3.17
N ASP A 118 -1.13 9.39 -4.20
CA ASP A 118 -0.13 9.82 -5.16
C ASP A 118 0.54 11.10 -4.68
N VAL A 119 1.85 11.12 -4.74
CA VAL A 119 2.66 12.23 -4.24
C VAL A 119 3.58 12.77 -5.32
N VAL A 120 3.73 14.09 -5.35
CA VAL A 120 4.69 14.81 -6.18
C VAL A 120 5.68 15.55 -5.27
N ALA A 121 6.98 15.44 -5.56
CA ALA A 121 8.01 16.07 -4.75
C ALA A 121 8.05 17.59 -4.98
N ASP A 122 8.08 18.37 -3.90
CA ASP A 122 8.18 19.82 -3.90
C ASP A 122 9.15 20.29 -2.81
N PRO A 123 10.46 19.98 -2.95
CA PRO A 123 11.43 20.20 -1.88
C PRO A 123 11.64 21.68 -1.50
N ASP A 124 11.34 22.60 -2.41
CA ASP A 124 11.47 24.04 -2.16
C ASP A 124 10.14 24.72 -1.83
N GLY A 125 9.01 24.07 -2.08
CA GLY A 125 7.66 24.59 -1.91
C GLY A 125 7.20 25.48 -3.08
N GLY A 126 5.89 25.44 -3.36
CA GLY A 126 5.24 26.33 -4.34
C GLY A 126 5.26 25.85 -5.78
N LEU A 127 5.89 24.72 -6.10
CA LEU A 127 5.96 24.22 -7.47
C LEU A 127 4.56 23.93 -8.05
N TYR A 128 3.65 23.44 -7.24
CA TYR A 128 2.27 23.07 -7.62
C TYR A 128 1.21 24.05 -7.12
N ALA A 129 1.62 25.25 -6.71
CA ALA A 129 0.70 26.22 -6.10
C ALA A 129 -0.33 26.81 -7.07
N THR A 130 -0.07 26.76 -8.37
CA THR A 130 -0.96 27.30 -9.40
C THR A 130 -1.08 26.31 -10.56
N PRO A 131 -2.05 25.39 -10.50
CA PRO A 131 -2.26 24.40 -11.57
C PRO A 131 -2.55 25.06 -12.93
N ALA A 132 -1.89 24.60 -14.00
CA ALA A 132 -2.05 25.15 -15.35
C ALA A 132 -3.49 25.07 -15.86
N ALA A 133 -4.28 24.08 -15.44
CA ALA A 133 -5.70 23.97 -15.78
C ALA A 133 -6.51 25.21 -15.36
N LEU A 134 -6.20 25.84 -14.23
CA LEU A 134 -6.87 27.08 -13.80
C LEU A 134 -6.60 28.23 -14.76
N GLU A 135 -5.36 28.39 -15.23
CA GLU A 135 -5.00 29.40 -16.21
C GLU A 135 -5.69 29.15 -17.55
N ILE A 136 -5.70 27.89 -18.03
CA ILE A 136 -6.40 27.49 -19.27
C ILE A 136 -7.90 27.81 -19.19
N LEU A 137 -8.52 27.56 -18.04
CA LEU A 137 -9.94 27.81 -17.81
C LEU A 137 -10.24 29.30 -17.53
N GLY A 138 -9.22 30.13 -17.33
CA GLY A 138 -9.38 31.54 -16.96
C GLY A 138 -9.94 31.74 -15.55
N ILE A 139 -9.65 30.81 -14.65
CA ILE A 139 -10.09 30.84 -13.25
C ILE A 139 -8.99 31.51 -12.43
N ASP A 140 -9.33 32.64 -11.81
CA ASP A 140 -8.43 33.37 -10.89
C ASP A 140 -8.75 32.95 -9.45
N GLU A 141 -7.99 31.96 -8.96
CA GLU A 141 -8.13 31.40 -7.61
C GLU A 141 -6.83 31.58 -6.83
N ALA A 142 -6.93 31.97 -5.57
CA ALA A 142 -5.76 32.10 -4.72
C ALA A 142 -5.21 30.70 -4.38
N PRO A 143 -3.90 30.48 -4.49
CA PRO A 143 -3.29 29.19 -4.13
C PRO A 143 -3.60 28.81 -2.68
N ASP A 144 -3.75 27.51 -2.42
CA ASP A 144 -3.76 27.02 -1.05
C ASP A 144 -2.40 27.32 -0.39
N PRO A 145 -2.36 27.99 0.77
CA PRO A 145 -1.11 28.27 1.45
C PRO A 145 -0.25 27.03 1.74
N ALA A 146 -0.87 25.86 1.95
CA ALA A 146 -0.17 24.61 2.19
C ALA A 146 0.69 24.16 0.98
N LEU A 147 0.31 24.54 -0.23
CA LEU A 147 1.07 24.24 -1.45
C LEU A 147 2.34 25.11 -1.58
N SER A 148 2.47 26.17 -0.78
CA SER A 148 3.67 27.03 -0.79
C SER A 148 4.78 26.54 0.15
N GLU A 149 4.49 25.61 1.05
CA GLU A 149 5.48 25.04 1.98
C GLU A 149 6.27 23.90 1.31
N PRO A 150 7.52 23.66 1.67
CA PRO A 150 8.27 22.48 1.23
C PRO A 150 7.61 21.16 1.64
N GLY A 151 7.87 20.08 0.87
CA GLY A 151 7.39 18.74 1.16
C GLY A 151 6.54 18.15 0.02
N PHE A 152 6.12 16.91 0.18
CA PHE A 152 5.32 16.24 -0.86
C PHE A 152 3.89 16.77 -0.92
N LYS A 153 3.42 17.02 -2.15
CA LYS A 153 2.04 17.41 -2.44
C LYS A 153 1.25 16.20 -2.95
N VAL A 154 -0.06 16.26 -2.82
CA VAL A 154 -0.95 15.15 -3.14
C VAL A 154 -1.89 15.56 -4.25
N GLN A 155 -1.72 14.96 -5.42
CA GLN A 155 -2.55 15.17 -6.61
C GLN A 155 -2.38 14.01 -7.59
N HIS A 156 -3.40 13.72 -8.39
CA HIS A 156 -3.42 12.58 -9.30
C HIS A 156 -2.62 12.87 -10.59
N ILE A 157 -2.96 13.94 -11.29
CA ILE A 157 -2.23 14.41 -12.46
C ILE A 157 -1.89 15.87 -12.22
N GLN A 158 -0.59 16.17 -12.04
CA GLN A 158 -0.14 17.54 -11.82
C GLN A 158 -0.70 18.48 -12.89
N ASP A 159 -1.07 19.67 -12.46
CA ASP A 159 -1.64 20.71 -13.33
C ASP A 159 -3.06 20.45 -13.87
N VAL A 160 -3.50 19.20 -13.96
CA VAL A 160 -4.76 18.81 -14.62
C VAL A 160 -5.78 18.27 -13.60
N ASP A 161 -5.50 17.15 -12.95
CA ASP A 161 -6.38 16.53 -11.96
C ASP A 161 -5.77 16.69 -10.56
N PHE A 162 -5.85 17.92 -10.05
CA PHE A 162 -5.15 18.39 -8.86
C PHE A 162 -6.05 18.51 -7.63
N GLU A 163 -7.37 18.34 -7.77
CA GLU A 163 -8.30 18.50 -6.66
C GLU A 163 -8.20 17.33 -5.68
N THR A 164 -8.03 17.68 -4.40
CA THR A 164 -7.68 16.72 -3.36
C THR A 164 -8.29 17.13 -2.02
N THR A 165 -8.68 16.14 -1.21
CA THR A 165 -9.18 16.36 0.16
C THR A 165 -8.05 16.75 1.12
N CYS A 166 -6.79 16.45 0.78
CA CYS A 166 -5.62 16.74 1.61
C CYS A 166 -4.41 17.12 0.72
N PRO A 167 -4.10 18.43 0.54
CA PRO A 167 -3.15 18.92 -0.46
C PRO A 167 -1.67 18.59 -0.16
N THR A 168 -1.33 18.12 1.05
CA THR A 168 0.02 17.70 1.44
C THR A 168 0.02 16.27 1.96
N PHE A 169 1.11 15.54 1.72
CA PHE A 169 1.23 14.18 2.21
C PHE A 169 1.12 14.09 3.74
N THR A 170 1.81 14.97 4.46
CA THR A 170 1.70 15.06 5.92
C THR A 170 0.27 15.39 6.38
N GLY A 171 -0.49 16.16 5.59
CA GLY A 171 -1.90 16.45 5.86
C GLY A 171 -2.78 15.21 5.77
N CYS A 172 -2.62 14.42 4.70
CA CYS A 172 -3.29 13.13 4.55
C CYS A 172 -2.94 12.16 5.68
N LEU A 173 -1.64 12.05 5.98
CA LEU A 173 -1.15 11.19 7.06
C LEU A 173 -1.73 11.59 8.43
N ALA A 174 -1.83 12.90 8.71
CA ALA A 174 -2.41 13.41 9.96
C ALA A 174 -3.91 13.09 10.11
N GLU A 175 -4.66 12.93 9.01
CA GLU A 175 -6.05 12.44 9.08
C GLU A 175 -6.10 10.98 9.51
N ILE A 176 -5.25 10.13 8.91
CA ILE A 176 -5.16 8.70 9.23
C ILE A 176 -4.70 8.52 10.67
N GLU A 177 -3.63 9.22 11.09
CA GLU A 177 -3.08 9.14 12.44
C GLU A 177 -4.10 9.53 13.49
N ARG A 178 -4.83 10.64 13.28
CA ARG A 178 -5.86 11.12 14.22
C ARG A 178 -6.96 10.07 14.42
N TRP A 179 -7.39 9.42 13.35
CA TRP A 179 -8.38 8.35 13.45
C TRP A 179 -7.78 7.12 14.13
N SER A 180 -6.57 6.71 13.76
CA SER A 180 -5.87 5.56 14.33
C SER A 180 -5.67 5.72 15.85
N SER A 181 -5.17 6.87 16.29
CA SER A 181 -5.00 7.19 17.73
C SER A 181 -6.33 7.21 18.51
N ALA A 182 -7.42 7.58 17.86
CA ALA A 182 -8.76 7.53 18.48
C ALA A 182 -9.34 6.10 18.54
N ASN A 183 -8.84 5.18 17.73
CA ASN A 183 -9.31 3.81 17.57
C ASN A 183 -8.18 2.78 17.75
N PRO A 184 -7.48 2.71 18.90
CA PRO A 184 -6.20 2.00 19.05
C PRO A 184 -6.26 0.48 18.80
N ASP A 185 -7.46 -0.09 18.78
CA ASP A 185 -7.68 -1.53 18.52
C ASP A 185 -8.10 -1.81 17.05
N HIS A 186 -8.01 -0.83 16.14
CA HIS A 186 -8.43 -1.01 14.75
C HIS A 186 -7.62 -2.08 14.02
N LEU A 187 -8.20 -2.67 12.96
CA LEU A 187 -7.47 -3.52 12.03
C LEU A 187 -6.37 -2.69 11.32
N PRO A 188 -5.22 -3.30 11.01
CA PRO A 188 -4.13 -2.59 10.34
C PRO A 188 -4.57 -1.87 9.05
N VAL A 189 -4.08 -0.65 8.88
CA VAL A 189 -4.34 0.17 7.70
C VAL A 189 -3.12 0.11 6.77
N MET A 190 -3.35 -0.19 5.49
CA MET A 190 -2.34 -0.11 4.44
C MET A 190 -2.42 1.23 3.73
N VAL A 191 -1.29 1.91 3.58
CA VAL A 191 -1.16 3.11 2.74
C VAL A 191 -0.19 2.80 1.62
N MET A 192 -0.71 2.73 0.40
CA MET A 192 0.09 2.65 -0.81
C MET A 192 0.44 4.06 -1.25
N VAL A 193 1.68 4.28 -1.66
CA VAL A 193 2.17 5.58 -2.12
C VAL A 193 2.72 5.43 -3.52
N GLU A 194 2.22 6.23 -4.46
CA GLU A 194 2.75 6.34 -5.81
C GLU A 194 3.51 7.65 -5.96
N THR A 195 4.79 7.58 -6.35
CA THR A 195 5.57 8.79 -6.58
C THR A 195 5.43 9.21 -8.05
N LYS A 196 4.76 10.34 -8.28
CA LYS A 196 4.58 10.88 -9.63
C LYS A 196 5.80 11.73 -10.00
N SER A 197 6.67 11.18 -10.84
CA SER A 197 7.87 11.87 -11.35
C SER A 197 7.87 12.02 -12.87
N GLU A 198 6.85 11.52 -13.55
CA GLU A 198 6.71 11.70 -15.00
C GLU A 198 6.11 13.07 -15.33
N SER A 199 6.67 13.74 -16.32
CA SER A 199 6.07 14.97 -16.83
C SER A 199 4.74 14.68 -17.54
N LEU A 200 3.85 15.66 -17.58
CA LEU A 200 2.59 15.51 -18.33
C LEU A 200 2.85 15.18 -19.82
N ALA A 201 3.94 15.67 -20.38
CA ALA A 201 4.33 15.39 -21.77
C ALA A 201 4.72 13.92 -21.99
N GLU A 202 5.35 13.28 -20.99
CA GLU A 202 5.69 11.85 -21.03
C GLU A 202 4.47 10.97 -20.81
N GLY A 203 3.62 11.32 -19.83
CA GLY A 203 2.37 10.61 -19.56
C GLY A 203 1.30 10.79 -20.66
N ALA A 204 1.42 11.87 -21.45
CA ALA A 204 0.52 12.15 -22.57
C ALA A 204 0.90 11.43 -23.87
N ASP A 205 1.94 10.58 -23.89
CA ASP A 205 2.31 9.77 -25.07
C ASP A 205 1.12 8.88 -25.46
N GLY A 206 0.39 9.30 -26.49
CA GLY A 206 -0.84 8.65 -26.96
C GLY A 206 -2.10 9.50 -26.87
N LEU A 207 -2.07 10.63 -26.17
CA LEU A 207 -3.12 11.63 -26.23
C LEU A 207 -2.89 12.50 -27.47
N GLU A 208 -3.91 12.69 -28.31
CA GLU A 208 -3.85 13.57 -29.50
C GLU A 208 -3.94 15.06 -29.11
N ILE A 209 -3.13 15.51 -28.11
CA ILE A 209 -3.06 16.89 -27.66
C ILE A 209 -1.65 17.42 -27.90
N ASP A 210 -1.57 18.58 -28.53
CA ASP A 210 -0.33 19.36 -28.58
C ASP A 210 -0.29 20.31 -27.38
N LEU A 211 0.32 19.88 -26.27
CA LEU A 211 0.40 20.64 -25.01
C LEU A 211 1.00 22.05 -25.21
N PRO A 212 2.05 22.25 -26.05
CA PRO A 212 2.57 23.59 -26.35
C PRO A 212 1.55 24.57 -26.98
N ASP A 213 0.54 24.07 -27.70
CA ASP A 213 -0.49 24.91 -28.32
C ASP A 213 -1.48 25.51 -27.28
N LEU A 214 -1.49 24.99 -26.02
CA LEU A 214 -2.32 25.52 -24.94
C LEU A 214 -1.79 26.86 -24.40
N GLY A 215 -0.53 27.19 -24.64
CA GLY A 215 0.08 28.49 -24.31
C GLY A 215 0.37 28.69 -22.81
N VAL A 216 0.36 27.61 -22.02
CA VAL A 216 0.72 27.56 -20.60
C VAL A 216 1.93 26.68 -20.39
N GLU A 217 2.65 26.87 -19.29
CA GLU A 217 3.74 25.99 -18.86
C GLU A 217 3.17 24.95 -17.88
N PHE A 218 3.48 23.68 -18.11
CA PHE A 218 3.16 22.57 -17.21
C PHE A 218 4.35 22.28 -16.31
N VAL A 219 4.08 21.87 -15.08
CA VAL A 219 5.13 21.49 -14.13
C VAL A 219 5.81 20.21 -14.60
N ASP A 220 7.14 20.23 -14.55
CA ASP A 220 8.00 19.06 -14.75
C ASP A 220 8.45 18.58 -13.36
N PRO A 221 7.88 17.46 -12.84
CA PRO A 221 8.19 16.97 -11.51
C PRO A 221 9.66 16.54 -11.43
N PRO A 222 10.34 16.72 -10.29
CA PRO A 222 11.68 16.21 -10.12
C PRO A 222 11.70 14.68 -10.08
N ASP A 223 12.73 14.07 -10.71
CA ASP A 223 13.00 12.64 -10.59
C ASP A 223 13.17 12.20 -9.14
N MET A 224 12.61 11.05 -8.77
CA MET A 224 12.80 10.48 -7.44
C MET A 224 14.26 10.05 -7.23
N THR A 225 14.90 10.66 -6.28
CA THR A 225 16.26 10.35 -5.84
C THR A 225 16.25 9.60 -4.50
N ALA A 226 17.38 8.97 -4.14
CA ALA A 226 17.52 8.35 -2.82
C ALA A 226 17.28 9.34 -1.66
N GLN A 227 17.61 10.63 -1.85
CA GLN A 227 17.33 11.67 -0.85
C GLN A 227 15.83 11.95 -0.76
N LEU A 228 15.12 12.10 -1.88
CA LEU A 228 13.68 12.33 -1.88
C LEU A 228 12.91 11.14 -1.27
N PHE A 229 13.36 9.90 -1.47
CA PHE A 229 12.78 8.76 -0.76
C PHE A 229 13.05 8.81 0.75
N ASN A 230 14.22 9.26 1.19
CA ASN A 230 14.46 9.48 2.62
C ASN A 230 13.56 10.61 3.17
N ASP A 231 13.41 11.70 2.43
CA ASP A 231 12.53 12.81 2.83
C ASP A 231 11.06 12.33 2.91
N LEU A 232 10.61 11.45 2.00
CA LEU A 232 9.28 10.85 2.04
C LEU A 232 9.08 9.96 3.28
N GLU A 233 10.07 9.15 3.64
CA GLU A 233 10.05 8.37 4.89
C GLU A 233 10.07 9.28 6.14
N ASP A 234 10.82 10.39 6.10
CA ASP A 234 10.88 11.35 7.20
C ASP A 234 9.53 12.05 7.40
N GLU A 235 8.77 12.34 6.32
CA GLU A 235 7.40 12.85 6.45
C GLU A 235 6.48 11.86 7.16
N VAL A 236 6.56 10.56 6.85
CA VAL A 236 5.80 9.53 7.58
C VAL A 236 6.19 9.52 9.06
N ARG A 237 7.50 9.49 9.36
CA ARG A 237 8.01 9.46 10.75
C ARG A 237 7.74 10.75 11.51
N SER A 238 7.45 11.86 10.82
CA SER A 238 7.03 13.12 11.47
C SER A 238 5.60 13.05 12.01
N VAL A 239 4.79 12.10 11.53
CA VAL A 239 3.37 11.95 11.88
C VAL A 239 3.13 10.71 12.74
N PHE A 240 3.77 9.58 12.42
CA PHE A 240 3.60 8.30 13.12
C PHE A 240 4.82 7.96 13.97
N ASP A 241 4.59 7.61 15.23
CA ASP A 241 5.62 7.00 16.07
C ASP A 241 5.93 5.57 15.56
N GLU A 242 7.18 5.12 15.72
CA GLU A 242 7.66 3.79 15.26
C GLU A 242 6.78 2.63 15.78
N ASP A 243 6.25 2.73 16.99
CA ASP A 243 5.38 1.70 17.58
C ASP A 243 4.04 1.55 16.86
N HIS A 244 3.62 2.57 16.09
CA HIS A 244 2.40 2.56 15.26
C HIS A 244 2.64 2.07 13.83
N LEU A 245 3.89 1.70 13.49
CA LEU A 245 4.25 1.24 12.16
C LEU A 245 4.48 -0.27 12.11
N ILE A 246 4.25 -0.86 10.94
CA ILE A 246 4.71 -2.20 10.58
C ILE A 246 5.69 -2.01 9.43
N THR A 247 6.98 -2.23 9.69
CA THR A 247 8.05 -2.04 8.73
C THR A 247 8.46 -3.36 8.06
N PRO A 248 9.18 -3.30 6.92
CA PRO A 248 9.79 -4.49 6.33
C PRO A 248 10.71 -5.25 7.31
N ASP A 249 11.43 -4.55 8.18
CA ASP A 249 12.31 -5.17 9.20
C ASP A 249 11.52 -5.93 10.28
N ASP A 250 10.35 -5.45 10.68
CA ASP A 250 9.47 -6.18 11.61
C ASP A 250 9.02 -7.52 11.02
N VAL A 251 8.73 -7.54 9.73
CA VAL A 251 8.30 -8.74 9.00
C VAL A 251 9.49 -9.63 8.66
N ARG A 252 10.61 -9.06 8.19
CA ARG A 252 11.82 -9.80 7.84
C ARG A 252 12.48 -10.45 9.05
N GLY A 253 12.58 -9.73 10.16
CA GLY A 253 13.27 -10.17 11.37
C GLY A 253 14.69 -10.66 11.06
N ASP A 254 14.99 -11.89 11.45
CA ASP A 254 16.29 -12.55 11.26
C ASP A 254 16.40 -13.38 9.95
N ALA A 255 15.39 -13.35 9.09
CA ALA A 255 15.43 -14.04 7.80
C ALA A 255 16.44 -13.40 6.84
N ALA A 256 16.95 -14.19 5.90
CA ALA A 256 17.93 -13.75 4.94
C ALA A 256 17.39 -12.69 3.96
N THR A 257 16.10 -12.79 3.63
CA THR A 257 15.38 -11.82 2.78
C THR A 257 13.97 -11.62 3.30
N LEU A 258 13.35 -10.52 2.93
CA LEU A 258 11.96 -10.26 3.26
C LEU A 258 11.03 -11.32 2.65
N GLU A 259 11.28 -11.70 1.39
CA GLU A 259 10.53 -12.77 0.73
C GLU A 259 10.63 -14.09 1.51
N ALA A 260 11.85 -14.51 1.90
CA ALA A 260 12.00 -15.74 2.68
C ALA A 260 11.19 -15.69 4.00
N ALA A 261 11.11 -14.52 4.63
CA ALA A 261 10.33 -14.36 5.86
C ALA A 261 8.84 -14.61 5.64
N VAL A 262 8.24 -13.97 4.63
CA VAL A 262 6.80 -14.12 4.38
C VAL A 262 6.42 -15.52 3.88
N LEU A 263 7.29 -16.16 3.11
CA LEU A 263 7.05 -17.52 2.60
C LEU A 263 7.23 -18.60 3.70
N ASP A 264 8.19 -18.43 4.60
CA ASP A 264 8.51 -19.44 5.62
C ASP A 264 7.75 -19.23 6.93
N ARG A 265 7.61 -17.98 7.40
CA ARG A 265 7.01 -17.62 8.70
C ARG A 265 5.64 -16.98 8.58
N GLY A 266 5.37 -16.36 7.41
CA GLY A 266 4.18 -15.57 7.15
C GLY A 266 4.24 -14.17 7.78
N TRP A 267 3.16 -13.44 7.62
CA TRP A 267 2.95 -12.10 8.13
C TRP A 267 2.68 -12.08 9.65
N PRO A 268 2.85 -10.93 10.32
CA PRO A 268 2.41 -10.74 11.69
C PRO A 268 0.93 -11.06 11.86
N THR A 269 0.55 -11.44 13.09
CA THR A 269 -0.86 -11.67 13.42
C THR A 269 -1.63 -10.35 13.55
N ILE A 270 -2.96 -10.41 13.44
CA ILE A 270 -3.84 -9.25 13.66
C ILE A 270 -3.60 -8.69 15.07
N GLY A 271 -3.48 -9.55 16.09
CA GLY A 271 -3.22 -9.11 17.46
C GLY A 271 -1.90 -8.36 17.64
N GLU A 272 -0.84 -8.70 16.88
CA GLU A 272 0.44 -7.98 16.86
C GLU A 272 0.39 -6.69 16.06
N SER A 273 -0.64 -6.54 15.22
CA SER A 273 -0.75 -5.48 14.20
C SER A 273 -1.86 -4.47 14.50
N ARG A 274 -2.67 -4.67 15.55
CA ARG A 274 -3.75 -3.73 15.91
C ARG A 274 -3.21 -2.32 16.16
N GLY A 275 -3.96 -1.31 15.71
CA GLY A 275 -3.61 0.09 15.86
C GLY A 275 -2.42 0.54 15.03
N LYS A 276 -1.96 -0.28 14.07
CA LYS A 276 -0.78 0.02 13.27
C LYS A 276 -1.11 0.31 11.81
N VAL A 277 -0.17 1.00 11.17
CA VAL A 277 -0.21 1.36 9.75
C VAL A 277 1.03 0.76 9.06
N LEU A 278 0.87 0.27 7.84
CA LEU A 278 1.97 -0.17 6.99
C LEU A 278 1.92 0.58 5.67
N PHE A 279 3.10 0.83 5.12
CA PHE A 279 3.26 1.60 3.90
C PHE A 279 3.88 0.77 2.78
N SER A 280 3.48 1.01 1.53
CA SER A 280 4.08 0.37 0.36
C SER A 280 4.20 1.35 -0.79
N LEU A 281 5.31 1.28 -1.53
CA LEU A 281 5.46 1.98 -2.80
C LEU A 281 4.73 1.23 -3.92
N VAL A 282 3.96 1.97 -4.71
CA VAL A 282 3.33 1.48 -5.95
C VAL A 282 4.35 1.37 -7.07
N ASP A 283 5.38 2.21 -7.00
CA ASP A 283 6.43 2.38 -8.00
C ASP A 283 7.10 1.07 -8.42
N THR A 284 7.45 1.02 -9.70
CA THR A 284 8.23 -0.05 -10.33
C THR A 284 9.38 0.55 -11.14
N GLY A 285 10.21 -0.30 -11.78
CA GLY A 285 11.30 0.16 -12.64
C GLY A 285 12.30 1.09 -11.94
N ALA A 286 12.62 2.21 -12.57
CA ALA A 286 13.72 3.08 -12.12
C ALA A 286 13.51 3.66 -10.71
N SER A 287 12.32 4.08 -10.34
CA SER A 287 12.01 4.58 -8.98
C SER A 287 12.23 3.49 -7.93
N LYS A 288 11.68 2.29 -8.16
CA LYS A 288 11.91 1.14 -7.26
C LYS A 288 13.40 0.78 -7.18
N ASP A 289 14.12 0.78 -8.31
CA ASP A 289 15.56 0.48 -8.35
C ASP A 289 16.37 1.47 -7.49
N VAL A 290 16.01 2.75 -7.49
CA VAL A 290 16.63 3.77 -6.62
C VAL A 290 16.33 3.48 -5.15
N TYR A 291 15.10 3.14 -4.81
CA TYR A 291 14.69 2.88 -3.43
C TYR A 291 15.37 1.63 -2.84
N THR A 292 15.54 0.58 -3.63
CA THR A 292 16.10 -0.72 -3.18
C THR A 292 17.60 -0.83 -3.36
N ALA A 293 18.28 0.15 -4.00
CA ALA A 293 19.69 0.08 -4.39
C ALA A 293 20.66 -0.35 -3.26
N ASP A 294 20.50 0.22 -2.08
CA ASP A 294 21.36 -0.04 -0.91
C ASP A 294 20.70 -1.00 0.11
N ALA A 295 19.45 -1.39 -0.12
CA ALA A 295 18.65 -2.23 0.77
C ALA A 295 17.79 -3.22 -0.04
N PRO A 296 18.41 -4.23 -0.68
CA PRO A 296 17.69 -5.12 -1.62
C PRO A 296 16.61 -5.98 -0.97
N SER A 297 16.59 -6.07 0.35
CA SER A 297 15.55 -6.73 1.15
C SER A 297 14.86 -5.74 2.09
N LEU A 298 14.89 -4.47 1.74
CA LEU A 298 14.31 -3.33 2.44
C LEU A 298 14.85 -3.15 3.87
N GLU A 299 16.15 -3.47 4.08
CA GLU A 299 16.82 -3.31 5.36
C GLU A 299 16.84 -1.84 5.79
N GLY A 300 16.21 -1.52 6.91
CA GLY A 300 16.10 -0.17 7.45
C GLY A 300 15.15 0.77 6.70
N ARG A 301 14.45 0.27 5.67
CA ARG A 301 13.42 1.00 4.93
C ARG A 301 12.08 0.96 5.65
N LEU A 302 11.27 1.97 5.39
CA LEU A 302 9.92 2.07 5.95
C LEU A 302 8.88 1.44 5.03
N PHE A 303 9.00 1.64 3.73
CA PHE A 303 8.02 1.16 2.76
C PHE A 303 8.33 -0.27 2.30
N PHE A 304 7.30 -1.10 2.26
CA PHE A 304 7.28 -2.25 1.36
C PHE A 304 7.29 -1.77 -0.09
N THR A 305 7.52 -2.65 -1.04
CA THR A 305 7.50 -2.34 -2.48
C THR A 305 6.48 -3.18 -3.20
N SER A 306 6.06 -2.77 -4.39
CA SER A 306 5.41 -3.67 -5.35
C SER A 306 6.42 -4.70 -5.80
N GLY A 307 6.51 -5.81 -5.04
CA GLY A 307 7.52 -6.84 -5.21
C GLY A 307 7.22 -7.76 -6.39
N THR A 308 8.28 -8.27 -7.02
CA THR A 308 8.18 -9.37 -8.00
C THR A 308 8.51 -10.67 -7.29
N PRO A 309 7.59 -11.66 -7.25
CA PRO A 309 7.87 -12.97 -6.65
C PRO A 309 9.19 -13.57 -7.13
N GLY A 310 10.08 -13.92 -6.21
CA GLY A 310 11.46 -14.38 -6.45
C GLY A 310 12.52 -13.32 -6.18
N GLU A 311 12.16 -12.05 -5.96
CA GLU A 311 13.08 -10.98 -5.57
C GLU A 311 13.17 -10.83 -4.05
N PRO A 312 14.31 -10.36 -3.50
CA PRO A 312 14.54 -10.31 -2.06
C PRO A 312 13.56 -9.43 -1.28
N ASP A 313 12.99 -8.39 -1.91
CA ASP A 313 12.03 -7.44 -1.36
C ASP A 313 10.57 -7.89 -1.50
N ALA A 314 10.30 -9.01 -2.19
CA ALA A 314 8.95 -9.45 -2.49
C ALA A 314 8.21 -9.94 -1.24
N ALA A 315 7.30 -9.13 -0.75
CA ALA A 315 6.36 -9.48 0.32
C ALA A 315 4.94 -9.05 -0.04
N PHE A 316 4.80 -7.83 -0.54
CA PHE A 316 3.59 -7.27 -1.08
C PHE A 316 3.63 -7.31 -2.61
N VAL A 317 2.53 -7.74 -3.24
CA VAL A 317 2.41 -7.89 -4.71
C VAL A 317 1.15 -7.19 -5.18
N ARG A 318 1.26 -6.45 -6.27
CA ARG A 318 0.11 -5.83 -6.94
C ARG A 318 -0.30 -6.68 -8.15
N VAL A 319 -1.56 -7.09 -8.18
CA VAL A 319 -2.20 -7.77 -9.31
C VAL A 319 -3.53 -7.07 -9.57
N ASP A 320 -3.54 -6.14 -10.52
CA ASP A 320 -4.68 -5.24 -10.69
C ASP A 320 -5.91 -5.95 -11.29
N ASP A 321 -5.74 -6.80 -12.29
CA ASP A 321 -6.84 -7.50 -12.94
C ASP A 321 -6.94 -8.96 -12.50
N SER A 322 -7.86 -9.23 -11.58
CA SER A 322 -8.14 -10.60 -11.13
C SER A 322 -8.89 -11.46 -12.16
N THR A 323 -9.40 -10.89 -13.26
CA THR A 323 -10.09 -11.63 -14.31
C THR A 323 -9.11 -12.20 -15.34
N GLU A 324 -8.00 -11.48 -15.59
CA GLU A 324 -6.95 -11.91 -16.51
C GLU A 324 -5.85 -12.67 -15.76
N ASP A 325 -5.41 -12.17 -14.60
CA ASP A 325 -4.28 -12.68 -13.84
C ASP A 325 -4.68 -13.49 -12.59
N GLY A 326 -5.93 -13.93 -12.50
CA GLY A 326 -6.49 -14.58 -11.31
C GLY A 326 -5.76 -15.87 -10.90
N GLU A 327 -5.19 -16.65 -11.85
CA GLU A 327 -4.41 -17.85 -11.54
C GLU A 327 -3.09 -17.48 -10.85
N ASP A 328 -2.42 -16.41 -11.30
CA ASP A 328 -1.20 -15.90 -10.70
C ASP A 328 -1.49 -15.28 -9.33
N LEU A 329 -2.56 -14.49 -9.20
CA LEU A 329 -3.02 -13.91 -7.94
C LEU A 329 -3.25 -15.01 -6.90
N GLN A 330 -4.05 -16.03 -7.23
CA GLN A 330 -4.31 -17.14 -6.31
C GLN A 330 -3.02 -17.86 -5.91
N ARG A 331 -2.13 -18.15 -6.86
CA ARG A 331 -0.84 -18.79 -6.61
C ARG A 331 0.03 -17.95 -5.67
N PHE A 332 0.07 -16.62 -5.83
CA PHE A 332 0.83 -15.74 -4.96
C PHE A 332 0.22 -15.66 -3.56
N ALA A 333 -1.11 -15.59 -3.45
CA ALA A 333 -1.81 -15.65 -2.17
C ALA A 333 -1.50 -16.95 -1.42
N GLU A 334 -1.64 -18.10 -2.07
CA GLU A 334 -1.32 -19.43 -1.50
C GLU A 334 0.15 -19.55 -1.08
N ALA A 335 1.06 -18.87 -1.79
CA ALA A 335 2.48 -18.84 -1.43
C ALA A 335 2.78 -18.02 -0.17
N GLY A 336 1.91 -17.06 0.20
CA GLY A 336 2.05 -16.25 1.41
C GLY A 336 2.24 -14.76 1.18
N TYR A 337 2.27 -14.29 -0.06
CA TYR A 337 2.35 -12.85 -0.34
C TYR A 337 1.08 -12.12 0.09
N LEU A 338 1.22 -10.86 0.47
CA LEU A 338 0.12 -9.94 0.70
C LEU A 338 -0.23 -9.26 -0.63
N ILE A 339 -1.49 -9.25 -1.03
CA ILE A 339 -1.88 -8.88 -2.40
C ILE A 339 -2.93 -7.78 -2.39
N ARG A 340 -2.69 -6.74 -3.20
CA ARG A 340 -3.72 -5.78 -3.60
C ARG A 340 -4.20 -6.12 -5.01
N THR A 341 -5.52 -6.08 -5.21
CA THR A 341 -6.16 -6.17 -6.53
C THR A 341 -7.24 -5.10 -6.68
N ARG A 342 -7.61 -4.75 -7.90
CA ARG A 342 -8.69 -3.82 -8.18
C ARG A 342 -10.02 -4.54 -8.34
N THR A 343 -11.09 -3.84 -8.03
CA THR A 343 -12.48 -4.30 -8.19
C THR A 343 -13.21 -3.63 -9.34
N ASP A 344 -12.62 -2.57 -9.87
CA ASP A 344 -13.13 -1.78 -10.98
C ASP A 344 -11.99 -1.04 -11.69
N SER A 345 -12.29 -0.54 -12.89
CA SER A 345 -11.48 0.41 -13.62
C SER A 345 -12.28 1.71 -13.75
N PRO A 346 -11.66 2.87 -13.52
CA PRO A 346 -12.33 4.17 -13.59
C PRO A 346 -13.06 4.36 -14.92
N GLY A 347 -14.21 4.98 -14.90
CA GLY A 347 -14.99 5.28 -16.10
C GLY A 347 -15.55 4.08 -16.86
N VAL A 348 -15.30 2.84 -16.44
CA VAL A 348 -15.68 1.62 -17.16
C VAL A 348 -16.79 0.84 -16.45
N HIS A 349 -16.47 0.24 -15.31
CA HIS A 349 -17.34 -0.75 -14.66
C HIS A 349 -18.56 -0.12 -13.99
N ALA A 350 -18.39 0.93 -13.22
CA ALA A 350 -19.48 1.56 -12.49
C ALA A 350 -20.54 2.21 -13.42
N PRO A 351 -20.17 2.96 -14.48
CA PRO A 351 -21.15 3.48 -15.45
C PRO A 351 -21.92 2.38 -16.19
N ALA A 352 -21.27 1.24 -16.47
CA ALA A 352 -21.90 0.09 -17.11
C ALA A 352 -22.67 -0.81 -16.15
N ASN A 353 -22.56 -0.60 -14.84
CA ASN A 353 -22.97 -1.53 -13.80
C ASN A 353 -22.43 -2.96 -14.02
N ASP A 354 -21.19 -3.03 -14.49
CA ASP A 354 -20.49 -4.30 -14.70
C ASP A 354 -19.78 -4.73 -13.41
N THR A 355 -20.23 -5.81 -12.81
CA THR A 355 -19.71 -6.31 -11.54
C THR A 355 -18.66 -7.41 -11.71
N SER A 356 -18.24 -7.71 -12.94
CA SER A 356 -17.38 -8.85 -13.24
C SER A 356 -16.04 -8.79 -12.54
N TRP A 357 -15.37 -7.61 -12.54
CA TRP A 357 -14.11 -7.43 -11.83
C TRP A 357 -14.31 -7.51 -10.32
N ARG A 358 -15.32 -6.82 -9.79
CA ARG A 358 -15.66 -6.88 -8.37
C ARG A 358 -15.87 -8.31 -7.88
N ASP A 359 -16.71 -9.07 -8.58
CA ASP A 359 -17.07 -10.42 -8.20
C ASP A 359 -15.85 -11.36 -8.31
N SER A 360 -14.98 -11.16 -9.33
CA SER A 360 -13.70 -11.84 -9.47
C SER A 360 -12.75 -11.52 -8.33
N ALA A 361 -12.53 -10.24 -8.05
CA ALA A 361 -11.63 -9.77 -6.97
C ALA A 361 -12.06 -10.31 -5.61
N LEU A 362 -13.35 -10.26 -5.30
CA LEU A 362 -13.92 -10.84 -4.06
C LEU A 362 -13.63 -12.34 -3.93
N ALA A 363 -13.52 -13.09 -5.02
CA ALA A 363 -13.27 -14.53 -5.01
C ALA A 363 -11.77 -14.91 -5.15
N SER A 364 -10.91 -13.97 -5.53
CA SER A 364 -9.55 -14.24 -6.02
C SER A 364 -8.52 -14.61 -4.95
N GLY A 365 -8.74 -14.26 -3.69
CA GLY A 365 -7.72 -14.32 -2.63
C GLY A 365 -6.90 -13.05 -2.45
N GLY A 366 -7.20 -11.97 -3.19
CA GLY A 366 -6.65 -10.64 -2.89
C GLY A 366 -7.01 -10.21 -1.46
N HIS A 367 -6.10 -9.54 -0.78
CA HIS A 367 -6.26 -9.14 0.62
C HIS A 367 -6.81 -7.73 0.74
N TYR A 368 -6.32 -6.83 -0.10
CA TYR A 368 -6.79 -5.46 -0.27
C TYR A 368 -7.53 -5.34 -1.59
N LEU A 369 -8.83 -5.07 -1.52
CA LEU A 369 -9.71 -4.93 -2.69
C LEU A 369 -9.95 -3.44 -2.93
N SER A 370 -9.23 -2.86 -3.87
CA SER A 370 -9.19 -1.43 -4.11
C SER A 370 -10.25 -1.01 -5.12
N THR A 371 -11.00 0.04 -4.82
CA THR A 371 -12.13 0.54 -5.62
C THR A 371 -12.15 2.07 -5.69
N ASP A 372 -12.79 2.58 -6.74
CA ASP A 372 -13.19 3.99 -6.83
C ASP A 372 -14.63 4.21 -6.32
N TYR A 373 -15.37 3.14 -5.96
CA TYR A 373 -16.81 3.18 -5.68
C TYR A 373 -17.21 2.40 -4.41
N TYR A 374 -16.60 2.70 -3.27
CA TYR A 374 -17.05 2.18 -1.95
C TYR A 374 -18.33 2.87 -1.47
N VAL A 375 -18.74 3.96 -2.13
CA VAL A 375 -20.04 4.66 -1.98
C VAL A 375 -20.70 4.71 -3.35
N VAL A 376 -22.04 4.60 -3.37
CA VAL A 376 -22.78 4.74 -4.63
C VAL A 376 -22.64 6.16 -5.17
N ASP A 377 -22.15 6.30 -6.39
CA ASP A 377 -22.25 7.57 -7.12
C ASP A 377 -23.65 7.70 -7.75
N GLU A 378 -24.50 8.48 -7.11
CA GLU A 378 -25.89 8.71 -7.54
C GLU A 378 -25.96 9.35 -8.95
N THR A 379 -24.89 10.02 -9.41
CA THR A 379 -24.86 10.66 -10.73
C THR A 379 -24.79 9.65 -11.87
N LEU A 380 -24.25 8.47 -11.61
CA LEU A 380 -24.22 7.36 -12.58
C LEU A 380 -25.59 6.67 -12.73
N GLY A 381 -26.43 6.71 -11.70
CA GLY A 381 -27.76 6.07 -11.70
C GLY A 381 -27.76 4.55 -11.83
N THR A 382 -26.59 3.91 -11.66
CA THR A 382 -26.42 2.44 -11.79
C THR A 382 -26.56 1.72 -10.45
N GLY A 383 -26.30 2.42 -9.34
CA GLY A 383 -26.23 1.82 -8.02
C GLY A 383 -25.01 0.91 -7.79
N TYR A 384 -23.98 1.03 -8.64
CA TYR A 384 -22.73 0.30 -8.46
C TYR A 384 -22.06 0.68 -7.15
N VAL A 385 -21.61 -0.32 -6.40
CA VAL A 385 -20.87 -0.15 -5.15
C VAL A 385 -20.02 -1.40 -4.89
N VAL A 386 -18.89 -1.19 -4.22
CA VAL A 386 -18.00 -2.27 -3.76
C VAL A 386 -17.98 -2.29 -2.25
N GLU A 387 -18.47 -3.39 -1.70
CA GLU A 387 -18.47 -3.66 -0.26
C GLU A 387 -18.24 -5.16 -0.04
N LEU A 388 -17.76 -5.53 1.14
CA LEU A 388 -17.72 -6.93 1.54
C LEU A 388 -19.15 -7.44 1.81
N PRO A 389 -19.43 -8.74 1.58
CA PRO A 389 -20.72 -9.33 1.88
C PRO A 389 -21.16 -9.03 3.30
N GLY A 390 -22.34 -8.41 3.45
CA GLY A 390 -22.88 -8.02 4.75
C GLY A 390 -22.43 -6.64 5.25
N GLY A 391 -21.68 -5.86 4.47
CA GLY A 391 -21.21 -4.51 4.83
C GLY A 391 -20.25 -4.50 6.01
N VAL A 392 -19.45 -5.56 6.17
CA VAL A 392 -18.45 -5.70 7.23
C VAL A 392 -17.13 -5.06 6.83
N VAL A 393 -16.29 -4.67 7.82
CA VAL A 393 -14.97 -4.08 7.57
C VAL A 393 -13.97 -5.11 7.07
N ALA A 394 -14.06 -6.34 7.55
CA ALA A 394 -13.18 -7.44 7.15
C ALA A 394 -13.93 -8.75 7.10
N ARG A 395 -13.40 -9.69 6.31
CA ARG A 395 -13.83 -11.09 6.30
C ARG A 395 -12.64 -12.04 6.19
N CYS A 396 -12.88 -13.32 6.41
CA CYS A 396 -11.91 -14.37 6.11
C CYS A 396 -11.52 -14.33 4.62
N ASN A 397 -10.22 -14.33 4.31
CA ASN A 397 -9.80 -14.41 2.92
C ASN A 397 -10.23 -15.77 2.32
N PRO A 398 -10.89 -15.79 1.16
CA PRO A 398 -11.47 -17.02 0.60
C PRO A 398 -10.44 -18.10 0.22
N VAL A 399 -9.15 -17.73 0.11
CA VAL A 399 -8.06 -18.62 -0.32
C VAL A 399 -7.10 -18.95 0.82
N THR A 400 -6.74 -17.95 1.64
CA THR A 400 -5.64 -18.07 2.61
C THR A 400 -6.10 -18.21 4.06
N ALA A 401 -7.37 -17.94 4.35
CA ALA A 401 -7.86 -18.09 5.72
C ALA A 401 -7.85 -19.56 6.19
N PRO A 402 -7.54 -19.82 7.45
CA PRO A 402 -7.62 -21.18 8.00
C PRO A 402 -9.07 -21.69 7.99
N PRO A 403 -9.28 -23.02 7.95
CA PRO A 403 -10.62 -23.61 7.83
C PRO A 403 -11.59 -23.29 8.99
N ASP A 404 -11.07 -22.84 10.12
CA ASP A 404 -11.80 -22.44 11.31
C ASP A 404 -11.96 -20.92 11.44
N CYS A 405 -11.58 -20.16 10.41
CA CYS A 405 -11.87 -18.72 10.33
C CYS A 405 -13.39 -18.53 10.24
N ASP A 406 -13.89 -17.56 10.98
CA ASP A 406 -15.32 -17.26 11.10
C ASP A 406 -15.58 -15.79 10.82
N ASP A 407 -16.29 -15.50 9.73
CA ASP A 407 -16.67 -14.14 9.33
C ASP A 407 -17.53 -13.44 10.41
N GLU A 408 -18.28 -14.18 11.25
CA GLU A 408 -19.07 -13.60 12.34
C GLU A 408 -18.15 -12.96 13.41
N LEU A 409 -16.94 -13.47 13.60
CA LEU A 409 -15.95 -12.88 14.52
C LEU A 409 -15.37 -11.57 13.94
N LEU A 410 -15.18 -11.51 12.62
CA LEU A 410 -14.67 -10.33 11.92
C LEU A 410 -15.72 -9.25 11.71
N ALA A 411 -17.01 -9.60 11.75
CA ALA A 411 -18.10 -8.63 11.55
C ALA A 411 -18.18 -7.53 12.63
N GLY A 412 -17.54 -7.75 13.79
CA GLY A 412 -17.47 -6.76 14.88
C GLY A 412 -16.24 -5.84 14.82
N GLU A 413 -15.34 -6.06 13.87
CA GLU A 413 -14.11 -5.28 13.74
C GLU A 413 -14.39 -3.85 13.20
N ARG A 414 -13.49 -2.92 13.58
CA ARG A 414 -13.52 -1.50 13.16
C ARG A 414 -12.19 -1.08 12.58
#